data_2d3527b2867e79cebfa1be0b12e45631
#
_entry.id   2d3527b2867e79cebfa1be0b12e45631
#
_cell.length_a   1.000
_cell.length_b   1.000
_cell.length_c   1.000
_cell.angle_alpha   90.00
_cell.angle_beta   90.00
_cell.angle_gamma   90.00
#
_symmetry.space_group_name_H-M   'P 1'
#
loop_
_entity.id
_entity.type
_entity.pdbx_description
1 polymer ?
#
loop_
_entity_poly.entity_id
_entity_poly.type
_entity_poly.pdbx_seq_one_letter_code
_entity_poly.pdbx_strand_id
1 'polypeptide(L)'
;GRVGHFTTYLTGELFALFSRQSILRHSIGADAVFEAGNHAFAESCAAMIEAPEDLPKRLFSIRAASLLQGTGNSDSAAALSGLLIGAEIGSARRTYGTNALVTLVAAGFLGSLYENALATAGFRHSLANGEVLVRNGLFSAAQVWWPARFEARKIA
;
A
#
# COMPACT_ATOMS: atom_id res chain seq x y z
N GLY A 1 -21.58 -4.32 12.51
CA GLY A 1 -20.68 -5.47 12.29
C GLY A 1 -19.61 -5.52 13.38
N ARG A 2 -19.09 -6.70 13.66
CA ARG A 2 -17.99 -6.89 14.62
C ARG A 2 -16.74 -7.23 13.81
N VAL A 3 -15.59 -6.62 14.19
CA VAL A 3 -14.27 -7.02 13.67
C VAL A 3 -13.96 -8.40 14.25
N GLY A 4 -13.80 -9.42 13.41
CA GLY A 4 -13.53 -10.78 13.84
C GLY A 4 -12.03 -11.06 13.98
N HIS A 5 -11.21 -10.41 13.15
CA HIS A 5 -9.76 -10.60 13.11
C HIS A 5 -9.10 -9.39 12.48
N PHE A 6 -7.83 -9.15 12.79
CA PHE A 6 -7.01 -8.15 12.10
C PHE A 6 -5.56 -8.65 11.95
N THR A 7 -4.90 -8.20 10.90
CA THR A 7 -3.47 -8.41 10.65
C THR A 7 -2.84 -7.07 10.32
N THR A 8 -1.62 -6.84 10.78
CA THR A 8 -0.89 -5.60 10.56
C THR A 8 0.38 -5.86 9.75
N TYR A 9 0.73 -4.92 8.90
CA TYR A 9 1.96 -4.93 8.11
C TYR A 9 2.71 -3.61 8.29
N LEU A 10 4.04 -3.66 8.29
CA LEU A 10 4.92 -2.49 8.45
C LEU A 10 5.34 -1.89 7.10
N THR A 11 4.58 -2.07 6.05
CA THR A 11 4.96 -1.77 4.66
C THR A 11 5.45 -0.34 4.47
N GLY A 12 4.71 0.65 4.96
CA GLY A 12 5.10 2.05 4.88
C GLY A 12 6.33 2.39 5.72
N GLU A 13 6.45 1.84 6.93
CA GLU A 13 7.61 2.01 7.79
C GLU A 13 8.86 1.40 7.17
N LEU A 14 8.76 0.19 6.62
CA LEU A 14 9.85 -0.48 5.92
C LEU A 14 10.29 0.33 4.69
N PHE A 15 9.36 0.89 3.92
CA PHE A 15 9.71 1.76 2.80
C PHE A 15 10.52 2.97 3.28
N ALA A 16 10.08 3.64 4.33
CA ALA A 16 10.79 4.79 4.90
C ALA A 16 12.18 4.43 5.43
N LEU A 17 12.32 3.31 6.13
CA LEU A 17 13.60 2.82 6.63
C LEU A 17 14.56 2.46 5.50
N PHE A 18 14.12 1.68 4.53
CA PHE A 18 14.98 1.27 3.42
C PHE A 18 15.38 2.43 2.51
N SER A 19 14.47 3.34 2.20
CA SER A 19 14.74 4.47 1.32
C SER A 19 15.61 5.56 1.97
N ARG A 20 15.58 5.70 3.31
CA ARG A 20 16.26 6.80 3.99
C ARG A 20 17.45 6.37 4.85
N GLN A 21 17.42 5.19 5.46
CA GLN A 21 18.39 4.80 6.50
C GLN A 21 19.22 3.57 6.12
N SER A 22 18.84 2.83 5.07
CA SER A 22 19.60 1.68 4.61
C SER A 22 20.60 2.04 3.50
N ILE A 23 21.39 1.06 3.05
CA ILE A 23 22.27 1.20 1.90
C ILE A 23 21.49 1.52 0.60
N LEU A 24 20.21 1.19 0.53
CA LEU A 24 19.36 1.45 -0.64
C LEU A 24 19.10 2.94 -0.87
N ARG A 25 19.28 3.79 0.14
CA ARG A 25 19.15 5.26 -0.01
C ARG A 25 20.02 5.83 -1.14
N HIS A 26 21.15 5.20 -1.42
CA HIS A 26 22.07 5.65 -2.49
C HIS A 26 21.59 5.25 -3.90
N SER A 27 20.63 4.34 -4.01
CA SER A 27 20.02 3.92 -5.27
C SER A 27 18.66 4.58 -5.50
N ILE A 28 17.94 4.91 -4.43
CA ILE A 28 16.58 5.48 -4.49
C ILE A 28 16.62 7.00 -4.60
N GLY A 29 17.54 7.67 -3.84
CA GLY A 29 17.55 9.12 -3.76
C GLY A 29 16.42 9.69 -2.88
N ALA A 30 16.63 10.94 -2.40
CA ALA A 30 15.69 11.56 -1.44
C ALA A 30 14.36 11.97 -2.08
N ASP A 31 14.40 12.39 -3.36
CA ASP A 31 13.28 12.99 -4.07
C ASP A 31 12.77 12.11 -5.23
N ALA A 32 12.98 10.79 -5.13
CA ALA A 32 12.55 9.88 -6.17
C ALA A 32 11.02 9.82 -6.25
N VAL A 33 10.48 10.14 -7.42
CA VAL A 33 9.05 10.07 -7.74
C VAL A 33 8.87 9.11 -8.91
N PHE A 34 7.81 8.32 -8.88
CA PHE A 34 7.44 7.41 -9.96
C PHE A 34 5.92 7.38 -10.14
N GLU A 35 5.46 6.93 -11.29
CA GLU A 35 4.04 6.80 -11.61
C GLU A 35 3.51 5.41 -11.19
N ALA A 36 2.21 5.31 -10.92
CA ALA A 36 1.58 4.04 -10.52
C ALA A 36 1.69 2.93 -11.59
N GLY A 37 1.85 3.31 -12.86
CA GLY A 37 2.10 2.40 -13.98
C GLY A 37 3.57 2.04 -14.22
N ASN A 38 4.49 2.39 -13.32
CA ASN A 38 5.91 2.11 -13.50
C ASN A 38 6.18 0.61 -13.61
N HIS A 39 6.95 0.21 -14.63
CA HIS A 39 7.25 -1.19 -14.93
C HIS A 39 8.02 -1.89 -13.80
N ALA A 40 8.99 -1.21 -13.18
CA ALA A 40 9.78 -1.79 -12.09
C ALA A 40 8.91 -2.06 -10.84
N PHE A 41 7.87 -1.23 -10.59
CA PHE A 41 6.86 -1.52 -9.58
C PHE A 41 6.08 -2.79 -9.93
N ALA A 42 5.53 -2.87 -11.15
CA ALA A 42 4.67 -3.97 -11.56
C ALA A 42 5.42 -5.32 -11.53
N GLU A 43 6.63 -5.35 -12.06
CA GLU A 43 7.49 -6.55 -12.09
C GLU A 43 7.86 -7.01 -10.67
N SER A 44 8.32 -6.08 -9.82
CA SER A 44 8.69 -6.39 -8.44
C SER A 44 7.49 -6.84 -7.61
N CYS A 45 6.34 -6.22 -7.80
CA CYS A 45 5.10 -6.56 -7.11
C CYS A 45 4.63 -7.98 -7.49
N ALA A 46 4.56 -8.29 -8.78
CA ALA A 46 4.17 -9.61 -9.27
C ALA A 46 5.09 -10.71 -8.74
N ALA A 47 6.40 -10.48 -8.77
CA ALA A 47 7.37 -11.43 -8.25
C ALA A 47 7.20 -11.71 -6.75
N MET A 48 6.85 -10.71 -5.95
CA MET A 48 6.65 -10.85 -4.51
C MET A 48 5.28 -11.40 -4.14
N ILE A 49 4.25 -11.19 -4.95
CA ILE A 49 2.95 -11.86 -4.77
C ILE A 49 3.11 -13.38 -4.86
N GLU A 50 3.96 -13.86 -5.75
CA GLU A 50 4.22 -15.31 -5.93
C GLU A 50 5.17 -15.88 -4.85
N ALA A 51 6.19 -15.12 -4.44
CA ALA A 51 7.23 -15.58 -3.50
C ALA A 51 7.57 -14.52 -2.43
N PRO A 52 6.64 -14.19 -1.49
CA PRO A 52 6.88 -13.16 -0.48
C PRO A 52 8.05 -13.47 0.47
N GLU A 53 8.43 -14.72 0.62
CA GLU A 53 9.61 -15.17 1.38
C GLU A 53 10.95 -14.72 0.76
N ASP A 54 10.98 -14.42 -0.53
CA ASP A 54 12.18 -13.96 -1.23
C ASP A 54 12.53 -12.46 -0.96
N LEU A 55 11.73 -11.74 -0.17
CA LEU A 55 11.92 -10.31 0.08
C LEU A 55 13.36 -9.93 0.48
N PRO A 56 14.02 -10.61 1.44
CA PRO A 56 15.39 -10.23 1.83
C PRO A 56 16.39 -10.33 0.68
N LYS A 57 16.28 -11.34 -0.17
CA LYS A 57 17.13 -11.54 -1.34
C LYS A 57 16.89 -10.44 -2.38
N ARG A 58 15.64 -10.10 -2.66
CA ARG A 58 15.26 -9.13 -3.69
C ARG A 58 15.52 -7.68 -3.29
N LEU A 59 15.50 -7.35 -2.00
CA LEU A 59 15.86 -6.01 -1.54
C LEU A 59 17.27 -5.60 -1.99
N PHE A 60 18.26 -6.48 -1.87
CA PHE A 60 19.63 -6.15 -2.28
C PHE A 60 19.79 -6.10 -3.80
N SER A 61 18.93 -6.74 -4.58
CA SER A 61 18.98 -6.65 -6.04
C SER A 61 18.74 -5.23 -6.57
N ILE A 62 17.99 -4.38 -5.84
CA ILE A 62 17.83 -2.95 -6.17
C ILE A 62 19.20 -2.26 -6.19
N ARG A 63 20.05 -2.52 -5.19
CA ARG A 63 21.39 -1.95 -5.11
C ARG A 63 22.29 -2.47 -6.23
N ALA A 64 22.23 -3.77 -6.49
CA ALA A 64 23.00 -4.38 -7.56
C ALA A 64 22.60 -3.82 -8.95
N ALA A 65 21.30 -3.68 -9.23
CA ALA A 65 20.80 -3.11 -10.48
C ALA A 65 21.26 -1.64 -10.66
N SER A 66 21.19 -0.83 -9.61
CA SER A 66 21.68 0.56 -9.65
C SER A 66 23.17 0.64 -9.97
N LEU A 67 24.00 -0.25 -9.40
CA LEU A 67 25.46 -0.22 -9.59
C LEU A 67 25.91 -0.84 -10.92
N LEU A 68 25.27 -1.93 -11.34
CA LEU A 68 25.74 -2.74 -12.47
C LEU A 68 25.02 -2.40 -13.78
N GLN A 69 23.78 -1.91 -13.70
CA GLN A 69 22.92 -1.65 -14.85
C GLN A 69 22.57 -0.16 -15.00
N GLY A 70 22.94 0.69 -14.04
CA GLY A 70 22.63 2.11 -14.06
C GLY A 70 21.15 2.42 -13.84
N THR A 71 20.41 1.53 -13.17
CA THR A 71 18.99 1.74 -12.86
C THR A 71 18.77 3.07 -12.10
N GLY A 72 17.87 3.90 -12.61
CA GLY A 72 17.58 5.23 -12.07
C GLY A 72 16.89 5.20 -10.70
N ASN A 73 16.92 6.35 -10.03
CA ASN A 73 16.34 6.50 -8.69
C ASN A 73 14.83 6.21 -8.66
N SER A 74 14.09 6.68 -9.67
CA SER A 74 12.64 6.46 -9.79
C SER A 74 12.28 4.98 -9.91
N ASP A 75 12.99 4.24 -10.76
CA ASP A 75 12.77 2.81 -10.92
C ASP A 75 13.19 2.02 -9.67
N SER A 76 14.26 2.44 -9.02
CA SER A 76 14.70 1.85 -7.74
C SER A 76 13.67 2.07 -6.62
N ALA A 77 13.05 3.25 -6.55
CA ALA A 77 11.96 3.56 -5.61
C ALA A 77 10.69 2.74 -5.93
N ALA A 78 10.35 2.66 -7.23
CA ALA A 78 9.23 1.87 -7.71
C ALA A 78 9.41 0.39 -7.40
N ALA A 79 10.61 -0.16 -7.67
CA ALA A 79 10.95 -1.54 -7.34
C ALA A 79 10.83 -1.82 -5.83
N LEU A 80 11.37 -0.93 -4.96
CA LEU A 80 11.21 -1.09 -3.51
C LEU A 80 9.75 -1.12 -3.10
N SER A 81 8.93 -0.20 -3.63
CA SER A 81 7.50 -0.14 -3.35
C SER A 81 6.79 -1.43 -3.80
N GLY A 82 7.11 -1.91 -5.01
CA GLY A 82 6.59 -3.15 -5.56
C GLY A 82 6.96 -4.38 -4.72
N LEU A 83 8.22 -4.47 -4.27
CA LEU A 83 8.65 -5.56 -3.38
C LEU A 83 7.86 -5.58 -2.07
N LEU A 84 7.70 -4.44 -1.42
CA LEU A 84 7.07 -4.38 -0.11
C LEU A 84 5.55 -4.59 -0.19
N ILE A 85 4.86 -3.92 -1.10
CA ILE A 85 3.42 -4.08 -1.30
C ILE A 85 3.11 -5.49 -1.84
N GLY A 86 3.91 -5.98 -2.77
CA GLY A 86 3.77 -7.35 -3.29
C GLY A 86 3.93 -8.42 -2.21
N ALA A 87 4.88 -8.25 -1.28
CA ALA A 87 5.07 -9.18 -0.16
C ALA A 87 3.87 -9.17 0.80
N GLU A 88 3.33 -7.99 1.11
CA GLU A 88 2.11 -7.84 1.91
C GLU A 88 0.91 -8.55 1.26
N ILE A 89 0.63 -8.23 0.00
CA ILE A 89 -0.51 -8.80 -0.74
C ILE A 89 -0.31 -10.31 -0.98
N GLY A 90 0.91 -10.76 -1.27
CA GLY A 90 1.22 -12.19 -1.41
C GLY A 90 1.01 -12.97 -0.11
N SER A 91 1.40 -12.40 1.02
CA SER A 91 1.12 -12.95 2.36
C SER A 91 -0.38 -13.02 2.63
N ALA A 92 -1.11 -11.94 2.35
CA ALA A 92 -2.56 -11.91 2.50
C ALA A 92 -3.26 -12.94 1.60
N ARG A 93 -2.83 -13.08 0.34
CA ARG A 93 -3.34 -14.07 -0.61
C ARG A 93 -3.18 -15.50 -0.09
N ARG A 94 -2.04 -15.82 0.49
CA ARG A 94 -1.79 -17.16 1.08
C ARG A 94 -2.66 -17.41 2.30
N THR A 95 -2.92 -16.39 3.10
CA THR A 95 -3.70 -16.52 4.33
C THR A 95 -5.21 -16.61 4.08
N TYR A 96 -5.74 -15.76 3.18
CA TYR A 96 -7.18 -15.56 3.01
C TYR A 96 -7.72 -16.10 1.69
N GLY A 97 -6.86 -16.48 0.73
CA GLY A 97 -7.25 -16.82 -0.64
C GLY A 97 -7.76 -15.60 -1.42
N THR A 98 -8.13 -15.78 -2.68
CA THR A 98 -8.59 -14.71 -3.58
C THR A 98 -10.11 -14.60 -3.70
N ASN A 99 -10.87 -15.49 -3.05
CA ASN A 99 -12.34 -15.51 -3.13
C ASN A 99 -13.00 -14.39 -2.32
N ALA A 100 -12.28 -13.80 -1.35
CA ALA A 100 -12.78 -12.68 -0.55
C ALA A 100 -12.92 -11.42 -1.41
N LEU A 101 -13.98 -10.63 -1.12
CA LEU A 101 -14.07 -9.27 -1.62
C LEU A 101 -13.27 -8.34 -0.70
N VAL A 102 -12.30 -7.64 -1.27
CA VAL A 102 -11.46 -6.69 -0.54
C VAL A 102 -12.04 -5.28 -0.71
N THR A 103 -12.26 -4.57 0.38
CA THR A 103 -12.50 -3.13 0.34
C THR A 103 -11.22 -2.41 0.70
N LEU A 104 -10.58 -1.81 -0.30
CA LEU A 104 -9.40 -0.98 -0.09
C LEU A 104 -9.84 0.41 0.38
N VAL A 105 -9.43 0.79 1.58
CA VAL A 105 -9.65 2.14 2.13
C VAL A 105 -8.37 2.92 1.99
N ALA A 106 -8.26 3.70 0.92
CA ALA A 106 -7.07 4.48 0.60
C ALA A 106 -7.43 5.75 -0.19
N ALA A 107 -6.45 6.61 -0.43
CA ALA A 107 -6.59 7.79 -1.28
C ALA A 107 -5.29 8.05 -2.05
N GLY A 108 -5.42 8.75 -3.19
CA GLY A 108 -4.30 9.22 -3.99
C GLY A 108 -3.40 8.11 -4.53
N PHE A 109 -2.13 8.46 -4.71
CA PHE A 109 -1.13 7.61 -5.36
C PHE A 109 -0.96 6.22 -4.71
N LEU A 110 -0.93 6.17 -3.37
CA LEU A 110 -0.80 4.90 -2.66
C LEU A 110 -2.00 3.97 -2.91
N GLY A 111 -3.21 4.54 -3.01
CA GLY A 111 -4.40 3.78 -3.39
C GLY A 111 -4.23 3.08 -4.73
N SER A 112 -3.73 3.79 -5.74
CA SER A 112 -3.49 3.22 -7.08
C SER A 112 -2.45 2.10 -7.08
N LEU A 113 -1.40 2.20 -6.26
CA LEU A 113 -0.42 1.11 -6.12
C LEU A 113 -1.05 -0.15 -5.52
N TYR A 114 -1.86 -0.01 -4.48
CA TYR A 114 -2.55 -1.16 -3.88
C TYR A 114 -3.64 -1.74 -4.78
N GLU A 115 -4.37 -0.91 -5.56
CA GLU A 115 -5.31 -1.41 -6.56
C GLU A 115 -4.60 -2.28 -7.61
N ASN A 116 -3.46 -1.81 -8.14
CA ASN A 116 -2.64 -2.57 -9.08
C ASN A 116 -2.14 -3.90 -8.46
N ALA A 117 -1.69 -3.89 -7.22
CA ALA A 117 -1.22 -5.08 -6.52
C ALA A 117 -2.37 -6.09 -6.27
N LEU A 118 -3.54 -5.62 -5.84
CA LEU A 118 -4.73 -6.46 -5.63
C LEU A 118 -5.21 -7.09 -6.93
N ALA A 119 -5.24 -6.30 -8.02
CA ALA A 119 -5.60 -6.79 -9.35
C ALA A 119 -4.60 -7.87 -9.84
N THR A 120 -3.30 -7.61 -9.69
CA THR A 120 -2.22 -8.56 -10.04
C THR A 120 -2.33 -9.86 -9.24
N ALA A 121 -2.70 -9.79 -7.96
CA ALA A 121 -2.90 -10.95 -7.11
C ALA A 121 -4.21 -11.71 -7.37
N GLY A 122 -5.09 -11.17 -8.23
CA GLY A 122 -6.38 -11.79 -8.56
C GLY A 122 -7.49 -11.56 -7.54
N PHE A 123 -7.37 -10.58 -6.65
CA PHE A 123 -8.43 -10.21 -5.73
C PHE A 123 -9.54 -9.43 -6.42
N ARG A 124 -10.80 -9.75 -6.09
CA ARG A 124 -11.92 -8.85 -6.34
C ARG A 124 -11.87 -7.75 -5.31
N HIS A 125 -11.80 -6.50 -5.75
CA HIS A 125 -11.69 -5.36 -4.84
C HIS A 125 -12.57 -4.19 -5.24
N SER A 126 -12.81 -3.29 -4.28
CA SER A 126 -13.42 -1.99 -4.45
C SER A 126 -12.62 -0.95 -3.70
N LEU A 127 -12.50 0.26 -4.26
CA LEU A 127 -11.85 1.38 -3.60
C LEU A 127 -12.90 2.21 -2.84
N ALA A 128 -12.62 2.51 -1.58
CA ALA A 128 -13.37 3.45 -0.77
C ALA A 128 -12.46 4.60 -0.34
N ASN A 129 -12.92 5.83 -0.59
CA ASN A 129 -12.13 7.02 -0.24
C ASN A 129 -12.03 7.17 1.28
N GLY A 130 -10.82 7.03 1.83
CA GLY A 130 -10.55 7.09 3.26
C GLY A 130 -10.95 8.40 3.91
N GLU A 131 -10.76 9.54 3.25
CA GLU A 131 -11.14 10.86 3.78
C GLU A 131 -12.66 11.00 3.94
N VAL A 132 -13.42 10.50 2.94
CA VAL A 132 -14.88 10.49 3.00
C VAL A 132 -15.37 9.59 4.14
N LEU A 133 -14.77 8.40 4.29
CA LEU A 133 -15.15 7.48 5.35
C LEU A 133 -14.84 8.04 6.75
N VAL A 134 -13.66 8.64 6.94
CA VAL A 134 -13.28 9.28 8.22
C VAL A 134 -14.24 10.43 8.55
N ARG A 135 -14.52 11.30 7.58
CA ARG A 135 -15.47 12.41 7.77
C ARG A 135 -16.88 11.92 8.17
N ASN A 136 -17.38 10.89 7.47
CA ASN A 136 -18.69 10.32 7.77
C ASN A 136 -18.70 9.63 9.13
N GLY A 137 -17.64 8.93 9.49
CA GLY A 137 -17.48 8.29 10.81
C GLY A 137 -17.46 9.31 11.94
N LEU A 138 -16.67 10.40 11.79
CA LEU A 138 -16.63 11.49 12.77
C LEU A 138 -17.97 12.19 12.90
N PHE A 139 -18.66 12.42 11.78
CA PHE A 139 -20.01 13.00 11.80
C PHE A 139 -21.00 12.12 12.54
N SER A 140 -21.00 10.81 12.27
CA SER A 140 -21.85 9.84 12.96
C SER A 140 -21.55 9.77 14.47
N ALA A 141 -20.26 9.77 14.84
CA ALA A 141 -19.86 9.82 16.24
C ALA A 141 -20.32 11.10 16.94
N ALA A 142 -20.19 12.26 16.26
CA ALA A 142 -20.64 13.54 16.78
C ALA A 142 -22.17 13.57 17.03
N GLN A 143 -22.96 12.96 16.14
CA GLN A 143 -24.41 12.85 16.34
C GLN A 143 -24.78 12.03 17.60
N VAL A 144 -24.01 10.98 17.89
CA VAL A 144 -24.23 10.15 19.09
C VAL A 144 -23.82 10.89 20.36
N TRP A 145 -22.69 11.62 20.32
CA TRP A 145 -22.13 12.26 21.52
C TRP A 145 -22.75 13.63 21.83
N TRP A 146 -23.29 14.33 20.81
CA TRP A 146 -23.91 15.66 20.94
C TRP A 146 -25.25 15.76 20.22
N PRO A 147 -26.25 14.92 20.54
CA PRO A 147 -27.51 14.85 19.81
C PRO A 147 -28.26 16.19 19.76
N ALA A 148 -28.26 16.93 20.86
CA ALA A 148 -28.95 18.23 20.94
C ALA A 148 -28.45 19.27 19.92
N ARG A 149 -27.20 19.22 19.45
CA ARG A 149 -26.68 20.12 18.42
C ARG A 149 -27.19 19.80 17.01
N PHE A 150 -27.65 18.59 16.77
CA PHE A 150 -28.15 18.14 15.47
C PHE A 150 -29.69 18.25 15.40
N GLU A 151 -30.43 18.16 16.54
CA GLU A 151 -31.87 18.36 16.60
C GLU A 151 -32.25 19.81 16.33
N ALA A 152 -31.49 20.78 16.83
CA ALA A 152 -31.72 22.21 16.62
C ALA A 152 -31.66 22.66 15.14
N ARG A 153 -31.01 21.90 14.26
CA ARG A 153 -30.89 22.18 12.81
C ARG A 153 -32.03 21.66 11.96
N LYS A 154 -32.92 20.81 12.52
CA LYS A 154 -34.13 20.31 11.82
C LYS A 154 -35.34 21.22 11.92
N ILE A 155 -35.27 22.28 12.74
CA ILE A 155 -36.38 23.16 13.06
C ILE A 155 -36.21 24.56 12.41
N ALA A 156 -35.11 24.82 11.70
CA ALA A 156 -34.84 26.02 10.92
C ALA A 156 -34.87 25.72 9.41
#